data_c9097c6ede502712f7c36b3ab72039d6
#
_entry.id   c9097c6ede502712f7c36b3ab72039d6
#
_cell.length_a   1.000
_cell.length_b   1.000
_cell.length_c   1.000
_cell.angle_alpha   90.00
_cell.angle_beta   90.00
_cell.angle_gamma   90.00
#
_symmetry.space_group_name_H-M   'P 1'
#
loop_
_entity.id
_entity.type
_entity.pdbx_description
1 polymer ?
#
loop_
_entity_poly.entity_id
_entity_poly.type
_entity_poly.pdbx_seq_one_letter_code
_entity_poly.pdbx_strand_id
1 'polypeptide(L)'
;MNEYRKDPQQQLLNSLRSRLSALVKKGKKAASTMELTGCTISELRQHLEAQFTDGMSWENYGKHGWHVDHIRPCASFDLTDPEQQRQCFHYTNLQPLWAADNISKGAKWQDPA
;
A
#
# COMPACT_ATOMS: atom_id res chain seq x y z
N MET A 1 -18.57 -14.00 17.41
CA MET A 1 -18.05 -13.80 17.47
C MET A 1 -17.30 -13.73 16.92
N ASN A 2 -17.01 -13.28 16.49
CA ASN A 2 -16.24 -13.25 15.89
C ASN A 2 -15.17 -12.96 16.09
N GLU A 3 -14.77 -13.19 16.30
CA GLU A 3 -13.73 -13.12 16.64
C GLU A 3 -12.75 -12.99 15.79
N TYR A 4 -12.99 -12.84 14.74
CA TYR A 4 -12.12 -12.54 13.87
C TYR A 4 -11.91 -11.18 13.89
N ARG A 5 -11.39 -10.69 14.84
CA ARG A 5 -10.92 -9.56 14.82
C ARG A 5 -10.00 -9.47 13.85
N LYS A 6 -9.95 -8.64 12.96
CA LYS A 6 -9.05 -8.52 11.98
C LYS A 6 -7.75 -8.14 12.55
N ASP A 7 -6.76 -9.00 12.44
CA ASP A 7 -5.38 -8.68 12.76
C ASP A 7 -4.94 -7.59 11.77
N PRO A 8 -4.52 -6.43 12.22
CA PRO A 8 -4.12 -5.35 11.31
C PRO A 8 -3.02 -5.76 10.35
N GLN A 9 -2.07 -6.58 10.80
CA GLN A 9 -0.99 -7.02 9.91
C GLN A 9 -1.51 -7.94 8.83
N GLN A 10 -2.42 -8.83 9.16
CA GLN A 10 -2.99 -9.73 8.18
C GLN A 10 -3.85 -8.97 7.18
N GLN A 11 -4.62 -8.02 7.67
CA GLN A 11 -5.46 -7.18 6.81
C GLN A 11 -4.59 -6.38 5.83
N LEU A 12 -3.50 -5.82 6.32
CA LEU A 12 -2.58 -5.05 5.52
C LEU A 12 -1.95 -5.93 4.43
N LEU A 13 -1.50 -7.11 4.80
CA LEU A 13 -0.88 -8.04 3.87
C LEU A 13 -1.86 -8.46 2.79
N ASN A 14 -3.09 -8.77 3.18
CA ASN A 14 -4.11 -9.17 2.21
C ASN A 14 -4.43 -8.06 1.23
N SER A 15 -4.49 -6.82 1.71
CA SER A 15 -4.73 -5.66 0.86
C SER A 15 -3.63 -5.49 -0.18
N LEU A 16 -2.39 -5.63 0.26
CA LEU A 16 -1.25 -5.48 -0.65
C LEU A 16 -1.22 -6.60 -1.67
N ARG A 17 -1.51 -7.83 -1.26
CA ARG A 17 -1.53 -8.96 -2.19
C ARG A 17 -2.61 -8.78 -3.25
N SER A 18 -3.80 -8.36 -2.83
CA SER A 18 -4.89 -8.13 -3.77
C SER A 18 -4.55 -7.06 -4.77
N ARG A 19 -3.96 -5.98 -4.28
CA ARG A 19 -3.60 -4.87 -5.13
C ARG A 19 -2.53 -5.27 -6.13
N LEU A 20 -1.53 -6.00 -5.68
CA LEU A 20 -0.49 -6.48 -6.57
C LEU A 20 -1.07 -7.39 -7.64
N SER A 21 -1.94 -8.32 -7.27
CA SER A 21 -2.55 -9.22 -8.23
C SER A 21 -3.34 -8.46 -9.29
N ALA A 22 -4.07 -7.44 -8.88
CA ALA A 22 -4.85 -6.66 -9.82
C ALA A 22 -3.99 -5.86 -10.78
N LEU A 23 -2.89 -5.31 -10.28
CA LEU A 23 -2.05 -4.42 -11.07
C LEU A 23 -1.12 -5.15 -12.02
N VAL A 24 -0.69 -6.35 -11.67
CA VAL A 24 0.24 -7.09 -12.50
C VAL A 24 -0.39 -8.31 -13.16
N LYS A 25 -1.72 -8.25 -13.35
CA LYS A 25 -2.39 -9.42 -13.81
C LYS A 25 -1.95 -9.88 -15.18
N LYS A 26 -1.49 -9.02 -16.04
CA LYS A 26 -1.01 -9.42 -17.34
C LYS A 26 0.45 -9.81 -17.33
N GLY A 27 1.18 -9.45 -16.32
CA GLY A 27 2.57 -9.81 -16.18
C GLY A 27 2.70 -10.70 -14.99
N LYS A 28 3.88 -11.10 -14.67
CA LYS A 28 4.12 -11.88 -13.50
C LYS A 28 4.64 -10.99 -12.41
N LYS A 29 4.20 -11.28 -11.20
CA LYS A 29 4.75 -10.61 -10.04
C LYS A 29 6.23 -11.00 -9.95
N ALA A 30 7.11 -10.03 -9.86
CA ALA A 30 8.55 -10.26 -9.89
C ALA A 30 9.06 -10.99 -8.64
N ALA A 31 8.37 -10.82 -7.53
CA ALA A 31 8.80 -11.39 -6.25
C ALA A 31 7.59 -11.48 -5.33
N SER A 32 7.77 -12.05 -4.16
CA SER A 32 6.68 -12.10 -3.20
C SER A 32 6.32 -10.69 -2.74
N THR A 33 5.14 -10.54 -2.16
CA THR A 33 4.69 -9.25 -1.67
C THR A 33 5.69 -8.64 -0.69
N MET A 34 6.22 -9.43 0.22
CA MET A 34 7.15 -8.92 1.22
C MET A 34 8.50 -8.56 0.62
N GLU A 35 8.93 -9.30 -0.39
CA GLU A 35 10.17 -8.95 -1.09
C GLU A 35 10.02 -7.63 -1.83
N LEU A 36 8.86 -7.40 -2.42
CA LEU A 36 8.62 -6.16 -3.14
C LEU A 36 8.56 -4.97 -2.20
N THR A 37 7.97 -5.15 -1.02
CA THR A 37 7.91 -4.05 -0.05
C THR A 37 9.26 -3.75 0.58
N GLY A 38 10.17 -4.73 0.55
CA GLY A 38 11.53 -4.53 1.08
C GLY A 38 11.60 -4.53 2.60
N CYS A 39 10.58 -5.04 3.27
CA CYS A 39 10.55 -5.05 4.73
C CYS A 39 9.61 -6.14 5.21
N THR A 40 9.63 -6.42 6.51
CA THR A 40 8.66 -7.36 7.08
C THR A 40 7.32 -6.66 7.23
N ILE A 41 6.27 -7.44 7.42
CA ILE A 41 4.94 -6.85 7.64
C ILE A 41 4.91 -6.03 8.92
N SER A 42 5.66 -6.44 9.93
CA SER A 42 5.77 -5.69 11.18
C SER A 42 6.44 -4.34 10.96
N GLU A 43 7.50 -4.34 10.17
CA GLU A 43 8.20 -3.10 9.83
C GLU A 43 7.32 -2.16 9.01
N LEU A 44 6.55 -2.71 8.10
CA LEU A 44 5.63 -1.91 7.30
C LEU A 44 4.55 -1.29 8.19
N ARG A 45 4.03 -2.07 9.12
CA ARG A 45 3.05 -1.57 10.07
C ARG A 45 3.62 -0.38 10.86
N GLN A 46 4.83 -0.51 11.36
CA GLN A 46 5.48 0.57 12.10
C GLN A 46 5.72 1.79 11.23
N HIS A 47 6.12 1.57 9.99
CA HIS A 47 6.35 2.65 9.04
C HIS A 47 5.07 3.46 8.81
N LEU A 48 3.95 2.76 8.66
CA LEU A 48 2.67 3.44 8.45
C LEU A 48 2.20 4.15 9.72
N GLU A 49 2.35 3.50 10.88
CA GLU A 49 1.95 4.11 12.15
C GLU A 49 2.70 5.41 12.41
N ALA A 50 3.97 5.45 12.05
CA ALA A 50 4.77 6.65 12.26
C ALA A 50 4.26 7.83 11.44
N GLN A 51 3.44 7.57 10.44
CA GLN A 51 2.90 8.62 9.58
C GLN A 51 1.43 8.91 9.84
N PHE A 52 0.83 8.27 10.84
CA PHE A 52 -0.59 8.48 11.13
C PHE A 52 -0.84 9.95 11.46
N THR A 53 -1.88 10.50 10.85
CA THR A 53 -2.34 11.84 11.20
C THR A 53 -3.47 11.71 12.21
N ASP A 54 -3.93 12.83 12.75
CA ASP A 54 -4.97 12.83 13.77
C ASP A 54 -6.16 12.01 13.34
N GLY A 55 -6.58 11.13 14.21
CA GLY A 55 -7.74 10.29 13.98
C GLY A 55 -7.46 8.96 13.32
N MET A 56 -6.29 8.74 12.79
CA MET A 56 -5.97 7.46 12.17
C MET A 56 -5.64 6.42 13.21
N SER A 57 -6.15 5.21 13.02
CA SER A 57 -5.84 4.07 13.86
C SER A 57 -6.03 2.82 13.01
N TRP A 58 -5.62 1.67 13.54
CA TRP A 58 -5.84 0.43 12.79
C TRP A 58 -7.32 0.03 12.79
N GLU A 59 -8.09 0.59 13.69
CA GLU A 59 -9.52 0.32 13.74
C GLU A 59 -10.27 0.94 12.56
N ASN A 60 -9.77 2.05 12.04
CA ASN A 60 -10.42 2.68 10.91
C ASN A 60 -9.66 2.52 9.59
N TYR A 61 -8.74 1.57 9.55
CA TYR A 61 -8.09 1.21 8.28
C TYR A 61 -9.12 0.48 7.42
N GLY A 62 -9.37 0.98 6.24
CA GLY A 62 -10.29 0.32 5.32
C GLY A 62 -11.13 1.31 4.53
N LYS A 63 -12.20 0.79 4.00
CA LYS A 63 -12.99 1.47 2.99
C LYS A 63 -13.41 2.90 3.32
N HIS A 64 -13.83 3.11 4.54
CA HIS A 64 -14.34 4.43 4.94
C HIS A 64 -13.37 5.20 5.82
N GLY A 65 -12.20 4.68 6.06
CA GLY A 65 -11.19 5.34 6.88
C GLY A 65 -10.00 5.73 6.04
N TRP A 66 -8.82 5.23 6.40
CA TRP A 66 -7.62 5.53 5.64
C TRP A 66 -7.19 4.28 4.84
N HIS A 67 -6.42 4.51 3.80
CA HIS A 67 -5.91 3.45 2.93
C HIS A 67 -4.40 3.56 2.85
N VAL A 68 -3.77 2.48 2.44
CA VAL A 68 -2.36 2.54 2.06
C VAL A 68 -2.31 3.16 0.66
N ASP A 69 -1.62 4.27 0.55
CA ASP A 69 -1.50 5.00 -0.71
C ASP A 69 -0.07 4.91 -1.22
N HIS A 70 0.08 4.83 -2.53
CA HIS A 70 1.39 4.90 -3.16
C HIS A 70 1.71 6.37 -3.38
N ILE A 71 2.78 6.87 -2.76
CA ILE A 71 3.16 8.28 -2.89
C ILE A 71 3.31 8.61 -4.37
N ARG A 72 4.11 7.83 -5.08
CA ARG A 72 4.15 7.89 -6.53
C ARG A 72 3.18 6.84 -7.06
N PRO A 73 2.14 7.23 -7.79
CA PRO A 73 1.04 6.32 -8.15
C PRO A 73 1.50 5.16 -9.02
N CYS A 74 0.82 4.04 -8.87
CA CYS A 74 1.11 2.86 -9.66
C CYS A 74 1.02 3.12 -11.16
N ALA A 75 0.10 3.99 -11.56
CA ALA A 75 -0.08 4.30 -12.98
C ALA A 75 1.14 4.97 -13.60
N SER A 76 2.03 5.53 -12.78
CA SER A 76 3.23 6.19 -13.29
C SER A 76 4.40 5.24 -13.49
N PHE A 77 4.23 3.97 -13.16
CA PHE A 77 5.27 2.96 -13.30
C PHE A 77 4.92 1.98 -14.40
N ASP A 78 5.94 1.38 -15.00
CA ASP A 78 5.74 0.26 -15.92
C ASP A 78 5.83 -1.01 -15.08
N LEU A 79 4.70 -1.55 -14.70
CA LEU A 79 4.66 -2.70 -13.79
C LEU A 79 4.99 -4.03 -14.47
N THR A 80 5.30 -4.01 -15.76
CA THR A 80 5.85 -5.19 -16.42
C THR A 80 7.36 -5.30 -16.16
N ASP A 81 7.98 -4.22 -15.70
CA ASP A 81 9.40 -4.18 -15.39
C ASP A 81 9.59 -4.57 -13.92
N PRO A 82 10.32 -5.66 -13.62
CA PRO A 82 10.53 -6.09 -12.24
C PRO A 82 11.11 -5.00 -11.33
N GLU A 83 12.01 -4.20 -11.85
CA GLU A 83 12.59 -3.13 -11.05
C GLU A 83 11.56 -2.07 -10.69
N GLN A 84 10.69 -1.73 -11.63
CA GLN A 84 9.65 -0.75 -11.36
C GLN A 84 8.57 -1.32 -10.45
N GLN A 85 8.32 -2.63 -10.48
CA GLN A 85 7.46 -3.25 -9.49
C GLN A 85 8.02 -3.02 -8.09
N ARG A 86 9.33 -3.20 -7.92
CA ARG A 86 9.97 -3.00 -6.63
C ARG A 86 9.86 -1.55 -6.18
N GLN A 87 10.09 -0.62 -7.06
CA GLN A 87 10.01 0.81 -6.73
C GLN A 87 8.59 1.19 -6.34
N CYS A 88 7.60 0.69 -7.05
CA CYS A 88 6.20 1.01 -6.79
C CYS A 88 5.75 0.51 -5.41
N PHE A 89 6.11 -0.74 -5.09
CA PHE A 89 5.62 -1.38 -3.87
C PHE A 89 6.58 -1.31 -2.69
N HIS A 90 7.74 -0.68 -2.86
CA HIS A 90 8.68 -0.53 -1.76
C HIS A 90 8.03 0.29 -0.64
N TYR A 91 8.32 -0.07 0.61
CA TYR A 91 7.66 0.58 1.74
C TYR A 91 7.87 2.09 1.77
N THR A 92 8.98 2.56 1.23
CA THR A 92 9.25 4.00 1.19
C THR A 92 8.30 4.75 0.27
N ASN A 93 7.60 4.04 -0.61
CA ASN A 93 6.60 4.64 -1.49
C ASN A 93 5.18 4.46 -0.95
N LEU A 94 5.05 3.98 0.29
CA LEU A 94 3.74 3.72 0.89
C LEU A 94 3.49 4.67 2.05
N GLN A 95 2.27 5.13 2.16
CA GLN A 95 1.86 6.03 3.24
C GLN A 95 0.39 5.82 3.55
N PRO A 96 -0.05 6.16 4.76
CA PRO A 96 -1.48 6.14 5.05
C PRO A 96 -2.10 7.44 4.53
N LEU A 97 -3.28 7.34 3.93
CA LEU A 97 -3.98 8.50 3.42
C LEU A 97 -5.48 8.29 3.60
N TRP A 98 -6.21 9.29 4.06
CA TRP A 98 -7.65 9.16 4.24
C TRP A 98 -8.29 8.83 2.89
N ALA A 99 -9.34 8.03 2.93
CA ALA A 99 -10.00 7.58 1.70
C ALA A 99 -10.42 8.73 0.80
N ALA A 100 -10.96 9.79 1.38
CA ALA A 100 -11.39 10.95 0.60
C ALA A 100 -10.22 11.62 -0.10
N ASP A 101 -9.10 11.74 0.61
CA ASP A 101 -7.90 12.35 0.05
C ASP A 101 -7.28 11.45 -1.01
N ASN A 102 -7.35 10.15 -0.81
CA ASN A 102 -6.83 9.19 -1.77
C ASN A 102 -7.61 9.25 -3.07
N ILE A 103 -8.93 9.34 -2.98
CA ILE A 103 -9.78 9.47 -4.16
C ILE A 103 -9.50 10.78 -4.88
N SER A 104 -9.39 11.85 -4.12
CA SER A 104 -9.10 13.18 -4.67
C SER A 104 -7.75 13.22 -5.35
N LYS A 105 -6.76 12.56 -4.78
CA LYS A 105 -5.42 12.50 -5.35
C LYS A 105 -5.43 11.74 -6.67
N GLY A 106 -6.16 10.62 -6.72
CA GLY A 106 -6.20 9.79 -7.92
C GLY A 106 -4.81 9.39 -8.35
N ALA A 107 -4.49 9.55 -9.62
CA ALA A 107 -3.18 9.22 -10.16
C ALA A 107 -2.30 10.46 -10.33
N LYS A 108 -2.64 11.56 -9.67
CA LYS A 108 -1.85 12.77 -9.81
C LYS A 108 -0.49 12.59 -9.17
N TRP A 109 0.52 12.93 -9.92
CA TRP A 109 1.89 12.85 -9.44
C TRP A 109 2.71 13.88 -10.18
N GLN A 110 3.52 14.60 -9.43
CA GLN A 110 4.40 15.56 -10.02
C GLN A 110 5.78 15.25 -9.53
N ASP A 111 6.68 14.94 -10.44
CA ASP A 111 8.04 14.62 -10.09
C ASP A 111 8.66 15.84 -9.42
N PRO A 112 9.21 15.72 -8.25
CA PRO A 112 9.80 16.85 -7.54
C PRO A 112 11.11 17.30 -8.14
N ALA A 113 11.43 17.05 -9.26
CA ALA A 113 12.71 17.33 -9.90
C ALA A 113 13.40 18.60 -9.53
#